data_ab950be46b1482690202b2d9382f12b1
#
_entry.id   ab950be46b1482690202b2d9382f12b1
#
_cell.length_a   1.000
_cell.length_b   1.000
_cell.length_c   1.000
_cell.angle_alpha   90.00
_cell.angle_beta   90.00
_cell.angle_gamma   90.00
#
_symmetry.space_group_name_H-M   'P 1'
#
loop_
_entity.id
_entity.type
_entity.pdbx_description
1 polymer ?
#
loop_
_entity_poly.entity_id
_entity_poly.type
_entity_poly.pdbx_seq_one_letter_code
_entity_poly.pdbx_strand_id
1 'polypeptide(L)' 'MDKYEIIIYWSNEDEAFIAEAPELPGCVAHGDSHENALLNIKTAMELWIKTAKEFNDPVPAPKGSRLAFA' A
#
# COMPACT_ATOMS: atom_id res chain seq x y z
N MET A 1 -7.70 -8.01 -6.41
CA MET A 1 -7.01 -6.76 -6.13
C MET A 1 -6.32 -6.75 -4.77
N ASP A 2 -6.83 -7.49 -3.82
CA ASP A 2 -6.39 -7.41 -2.44
C ASP A 2 -5.27 -8.35 -2.08
N LYS A 3 -4.54 -8.84 -3.07
CA LYS A 3 -3.51 -9.85 -2.83
C LYS A 3 -2.12 -9.26 -2.70
N TYR A 4 -2.01 -7.94 -2.76
CA TYR A 4 -0.74 -7.26 -2.52
C TYR A 4 -0.44 -7.24 -1.03
N GLU A 5 0.83 -7.29 -0.69
CA GLU A 5 1.25 -7.16 0.69
C GLU A 5 0.98 -5.75 1.20
N ILE A 6 0.54 -5.65 2.45
CA ILE A 6 0.34 -4.36 3.12
C ILE A 6 1.11 -4.43 4.43
N ILE A 7 1.92 -3.41 4.69
CA ILE A 7 2.68 -3.30 5.93
C ILE A 7 2.16 -2.07 6.67
N ILE A 8 1.79 -2.25 7.93
CA ILE A 8 1.28 -1.15 8.76
C ILE A 8 2.16 -1.05 9.99
N TYR A 9 2.62 0.15 10.30
CA TYR A 9 3.45 0.38 11.47
C TYR A 9 3.19 1.77 12.04
N TRP A 10 3.55 1.95 13.30
CA TRP A 10 3.44 3.25 13.96
C TRP A 10 4.67 4.09 13.64
N SER A 11 4.44 5.35 13.26
CA SER A 11 5.50 6.31 12.99
C SER A 11 5.52 7.36 14.10
N ASN A 12 6.61 7.39 14.85
CA ASN A 12 6.77 8.42 15.89
C ASN A 12 6.90 9.81 15.29
N GLU A 13 7.55 9.91 14.15
CA GLU A 13 7.72 11.20 13.49
C GLU A 13 6.42 11.81 13.05
N ASP A 14 5.55 10.96 12.48
CA ASP A 14 4.28 11.42 11.92
C ASP A 14 3.16 11.37 12.94
N GLU A 15 3.39 10.70 14.07
CA GLU A 15 2.38 10.46 15.10
C GLU A 15 1.13 9.84 14.49
N ALA A 16 1.34 8.84 13.64
CA ALA A 16 0.27 8.18 12.92
C ALA A 16 0.70 6.77 12.54
N PHE A 17 -0.27 5.94 12.23
CA PHE A 17 0.02 4.65 11.60
C PHE A 17 0.27 4.87 10.12
N ILE A 18 1.32 4.25 9.63
CA ILE A 18 1.67 4.31 8.21
C ILE A 18 1.36 2.95 7.59
N ALA A 19 0.78 2.97 6.40
CA ALA A 19 0.52 1.76 5.64
C ALA A 19 1.24 1.87 4.30
N GLU A 20 1.88 0.79 3.90
CA GLU A 20 2.63 0.74 2.65
C GLU A 20 2.21 -0.48 1.85
N ALA A 21 2.13 -0.32 0.54
CA ALA A 21 1.98 -1.44 -0.39
C ALA A 21 3.31 -1.56 -1.14
N PRO A 22 4.25 -2.37 -0.63
CA PRO A 22 5.61 -2.35 -1.18
C PRO A 22 5.71 -2.83 -2.62
N GLU A 23 4.73 -3.61 -3.09
CA GLU A 23 4.73 -4.05 -4.48
C GLU A 23 4.28 -2.97 -5.45
N LEU A 24 3.68 -1.88 -4.94
CA LEU A 24 3.25 -0.74 -5.75
C LEU A 24 4.11 0.45 -5.36
N PRO A 25 5.16 0.75 -6.13
CA PRO A 25 6.13 1.78 -5.73
C PRO A 25 5.49 3.11 -5.40
N GLY A 26 5.83 3.66 -4.24
CA GLY A 26 5.32 4.94 -3.79
C GLY A 26 3.90 4.90 -3.22
N CYS A 27 3.29 3.74 -3.12
CA CYS A 27 1.92 3.64 -2.62
C CYS A 27 1.96 3.54 -1.09
N VAL A 28 1.67 4.66 -0.43
CA VAL A 28 1.64 4.74 1.02
C VAL A 28 0.41 5.54 1.44
N ALA A 29 -0.02 5.29 2.67
CA ALA A 29 -1.13 6.03 3.26
C ALA A 29 -0.90 6.08 4.77
N HIS A 30 -1.74 6.83 5.47
CA HIS A 30 -1.64 6.90 6.93
C HIS A 30 -3.03 6.95 7.54
N GLY A 31 -3.09 6.75 8.83
CA GLY A 31 -4.34 6.80 9.56
C GLY A 31 -4.07 6.91 11.05
N ASP A 32 -5.11 7.23 11.80
CA ASP A 32 -4.99 7.36 13.26
C ASP A 32 -5.24 6.04 13.99
N SER A 33 -5.49 4.98 13.25
CA SER A 33 -5.62 3.63 13.80
C SER A 33 -5.15 2.64 12.73
N HIS A 34 -4.93 1.39 13.14
CA HIS A 34 -4.61 0.33 12.17
C HIS A 34 -5.72 0.21 11.13
N GLU A 35 -6.96 0.25 11.58
CA GLU A 35 -8.11 0.09 10.68
C GLU A 35 -8.18 1.23 9.67
N ASN A 36 -7.96 2.46 10.14
CA ASN A 36 -8.00 3.61 9.23
C ASN A 36 -6.85 3.59 8.24
N ALA A 37 -5.65 3.22 8.70
CA ALA A 37 -4.51 3.10 7.81
C ALA A 37 -4.77 2.03 6.74
N LEU A 38 -5.36 0.90 7.14
CA LEU A 38 -5.69 -0.16 6.19
C LEU A 38 -6.70 0.32 5.16
N LEU A 39 -7.75 0.99 5.60
CA LEU A 39 -8.77 1.51 4.69
C LEU A 39 -8.16 2.50 3.71
N ASN A 40 -7.32 3.39 4.21
CA ASN A 40 -6.71 4.42 3.38
C ASN A 40 -5.72 3.84 2.38
N ILE A 41 -4.95 2.82 2.76
CA ILE A 41 -4.01 2.23 1.81
C ILE A 41 -4.75 1.47 0.71
N LYS A 42 -5.88 0.84 1.02
CA LYS A 42 -6.67 0.17 0.00
C LYS A 42 -7.18 1.16 -1.04
N THR A 43 -7.63 2.33 -0.59
CA THR A 43 -8.05 3.39 -1.51
C THR A 43 -6.88 3.88 -2.36
N ALA A 44 -5.71 4.06 -1.74
CA ALA A 44 -4.52 4.48 -2.47
C ALA A 44 -4.09 3.45 -3.50
N MET A 45 -4.21 2.16 -3.16
CA MET A 45 -3.87 1.09 -4.09
C MET A 45 -4.78 1.09 -5.30
N GLU A 46 -6.09 1.28 -5.08
CA GLU A 46 -7.04 1.36 -6.19
C GLU A 46 -6.71 2.52 -7.12
N LEU A 47 -6.41 3.67 -6.54
CA LEU A 47 -6.04 4.85 -7.32
C LEU A 47 -4.73 4.63 -8.07
N TRP A 48 -3.76 4.00 -7.41
CA TRP A 48 -2.46 3.71 -8.02
C TRP A 48 -2.64 2.84 -9.27
N ILE A 49 -3.44 1.77 -9.14
CA ILE A 49 -3.67 0.84 -10.24
C ILE A 49 -4.44 1.53 -11.37
N LYS A 50 -5.47 2.29 -11.02
CA LYS A 50 -6.26 3.00 -12.02
C LYS A 50 -5.39 3.97 -12.80
N THR A 51 -4.54 4.73 -12.11
CA THR A 51 -3.66 5.70 -12.75
C THR A 51 -2.65 5.00 -13.67
N ALA A 52 -2.09 3.90 -13.21
CA ALA A 52 -1.15 3.14 -14.03
C ALA A 52 -1.79 2.66 -15.31
N LYS A 53 -3.03 2.17 -15.23
CA LYS A 53 -3.75 1.72 -16.42
C LYS A 53 -4.05 2.86 -17.37
N GLU A 54 -4.38 4.04 -16.84
CA GLU A 54 -4.65 5.21 -17.67
C GLU A 54 -3.44 5.64 -18.48
N PHE A 55 -2.25 5.46 -17.92
CA PHE A 55 -1.01 5.83 -18.58
C PHE A 55 -0.31 4.65 -19.24
N ASN A 56 -0.98 3.51 -19.31
CA ASN A 56 -0.41 2.28 -19.90
C ASN A 56 0.88 1.85 -19.19
N ASP A 57 1.00 2.17 -17.91
CA ASP A 57 2.13 1.70 -17.12
C ASP A 57 1.87 0.29 -16.64
N PRO A 58 2.91 -0.52 -16.45
CA PRO A 58 2.71 -1.88 -15.98
C PRO A 58 2.17 -1.89 -14.55
N VAL A 59 1.24 -2.81 -14.30
CA VAL A 59 0.70 -3.05 -12.96
C VAL A 59 1.29 -4.36 -12.48
N PRO A 60 2.11 -4.34 -11.41
CA PRO A 60 2.71 -5.59 -10.92
C PRO A 60 1.65 -6.57 -10.47
N ALA A 61 1.83 -7.84 -10.79
CA ALA A 61 0.97 -8.87 -10.25
C ALA A 61 1.33 -9.11 -8.78
N PRO A 62 0.35 -9.40 -7.92
CA PRO A 62 0.65 -9.73 -6.53
C PRO A 62 1.56 -10.96 -6.48
N LYS A 63 2.58 -10.91 -5.64
CA LYS A 63 3.57 -11.99 -5.58
C LYS A 63 3.06 -13.24 -4.88
N GLY A 64 2.04 -13.09 -4.03
CA GLY A 64 1.50 -14.23 -3.33
C GLY A 64 2.35 -14.70 -2.17
N SER A 65 3.41 -13.96 -1.82
CA SER A 65 4.27 -14.28 -0.70
C SER A 65 4.87 -12.97 -0.18
N ARG A 66 5.41 -13.02 1.02
CA ARG A 66 6.00 -11.85 1.62
C ARG A 66 7.21 -11.37 0.85
N LEU A 67 7.37 -10.05 0.80
CA LEU A 67 8.56 -9.44 0.22
C LEU A 67 9.71 -9.34 1.21
N ALA A 68 9.48 -9.73 2.46
CA ALA A 68 10.51 -9.68 3.48
C ALA A 68 11.64 -10.64 3.14
N PHE A 69 12.84 -10.25 3.51
CA PHE A 69 14.04 -11.04 3.24
C PHE A 69 14.70 -11.42 4.54
N ALA A 70 15.09 -12.63 4.60
CA ALA A 70 15.87 -13.06 5.75
C ALA A 70 17.29 -12.58 5.61
#